data_f87121eabbb6f9b2131acfe6fc9ff14e
#
_entry.id   f87121eabbb6f9b2131acfe6fc9ff14e
#
_cell.length_a   1.000
_cell.length_b   1.000
_cell.length_c   1.000
_cell.angle_alpha   90.00
_cell.angle_beta   90.00
_cell.angle_gamma   90.00
#
_symmetry.space_group_name_H-M   'P 1'
#
loop_
_entity.id
_entity.type
_entity.pdbx_description
1 polymer ?
#
loop_
_entity_poly.entity_id
_entity_poly.type
_entity_poly.pdbx_seq_one_letter_code
_entity_poly.pdbx_strand_id
1 'polypeptide(L)'
;MADETTQVAEPQSPPAPAASARLRVRYEEEIRPQLQEEFGYRSPMEHPRLEKITLSMGVGEAKTNSKALDDAMDQLGVIAGQRPHITRARKSIAQFKLREGMSIGCKVTLRGNRMWEFLDRLSSVALPRIRDFRGINPDGFDGRGNYNLGLREQTIFPEIDYDRIDQSRGLNVTITTSARTDEEGRALLRHLGLPFRAEGYTAEERAARRRRKQRKYGRGRGRR
;
A
#
# COMPACT_ATOMS: atom_id res chain seq x y z
N MET A 1 61.52 -0.40 15.98
CA MET A 1 60.87 -1.50 15.26
C MET A 1 59.55 -1.73 15.93
N ALA A 2 58.50 -1.21 15.39
CA ALA A 2 57.12 -1.34 15.90
C ALA A 2 56.41 -2.37 15.04
N ASP A 3 55.99 -3.47 15.66
CA ASP A 3 55.18 -4.50 15.03
C ASP A 3 53.75 -4.00 14.81
N GLU A 4 53.41 -3.73 13.56
CA GLU A 4 52.02 -3.53 13.14
C GLU A 4 51.31 -4.88 13.07
N THR A 5 50.55 -5.16 14.13
CA THR A 5 49.68 -6.33 14.18
C THR A 5 48.46 -6.04 13.30
N THR A 6 48.51 -6.52 12.07
CA THR A 6 47.37 -6.53 11.12
C THR A 6 46.25 -7.38 11.72
N GLN A 7 45.24 -6.75 12.29
CA GLN A 7 43.99 -7.43 12.68
C GLN A 7 43.25 -7.86 11.39
N VAL A 8 43.30 -9.14 11.08
CA VAL A 8 42.49 -9.80 10.07
C VAL A 8 41.04 -9.79 10.58
N ALA A 9 40.20 -9.02 9.92
CA ALA A 9 38.75 -8.98 10.19
C ALA A 9 38.18 -10.41 10.00
N GLU A 10 37.61 -10.97 11.05
CA GLU A 10 36.86 -12.22 10.96
C GLU A 10 35.74 -12.14 9.93
N PRO A 11 35.54 -13.17 9.11
CA PRO A 11 34.44 -13.20 8.17
C PRO A 11 33.12 -13.18 8.92
N GLN A 12 32.36 -12.09 8.79
CA GLN A 12 31.02 -11.97 9.33
C GLN A 12 30.17 -13.13 8.78
N SER A 13 29.69 -13.97 9.67
CA SER A 13 28.74 -15.03 9.35
C SER A 13 27.56 -14.46 8.55
N PRO A 14 27.09 -15.17 7.49
CA PRO A 14 25.97 -14.69 6.72
C PRO A 14 24.78 -14.43 7.64
N PRO A 15 24.04 -13.32 7.42
CA PRO A 15 22.89 -12.99 8.26
C PRO A 15 21.94 -14.19 8.28
N ALA A 16 21.52 -14.59 9.48
CA ALA A 16 20.55 -15.66 9.68
C ALA A 16 19.34 -15.46 8.75
N PRO A 17 18.77 -16.51 8.14
CA PRO A 17 17.62 -16.37 7.27
C PRO A 17 16.55 -15.58 8.00
N ALA A 18 16.17 -14.44 7.42
CA ALA A 18 15.18 -13.54 8.01
C ALA A 18 13.94 -14.36 8.37
N ALA A 19 13.56 -14.36 9.66
CA ALA A 19 12.40 -15.08 10.16
C ALA A 19 11.20 -14.77 9.23
N SER A 20 10.48 -15.80 8.83
CA SER A 20 9.31 -15.62 7.96
C SER A 20 8.29 -14.73 8.66
N ALA A 21 7.78 -13.71 7.97
CA ALA A 21 6.79 -12.81 8.55
C ALA A 21 5.58 -13.60 9.06
N ARG A 22 5.11 -13.32 10.29
CA ARG A 22 3.99 -14.01 10.95
C ARG A 22 2.77 -14.17 10.04
N LEU A 23 2.39 -13.11 9.34
CA LEU A 23 1.23 -13.12 8.47
C LEU A 23 1.43 -14.01 7.23
N ARG A 24 2.67 -14.21 6.77
CA ARG A 24 2.99 -15.13 5.71
C ARG A 24 2.79 -16.59 6.12
N VAL A 25 3.26 -16.96 7.31
CA VAL A 25 3.05 -18.30 7.86
C VAL A 25 1.56 -18.59 7.99
N ARG A 26 0.82 -17.66 8.56
CA ARG A 26 -0.64 -17.75 8.69
C ARG A 26 -1.35 -17.89 7.32
N TYR A 27 -0.87 -17.18 6.29
CA TYR A 27 -1.39 -17.32 4.94
C TYR A 27 -1.19 -18.74 4.38
N GLU A 28 0.00 -19.33 4.58
CA GLU A 28 0.34 -20.64 4.06
C GLU A 28 -0.39 -21.76 4.82
N GLU A 29 -0.55 -21.65 6.13
CA GLU A 29 -1.11 -22.69 6.99
C GLU A 29 -2.64 -22.63 7.13
N GLU A 30 -3.21 -21.44 7.28
CA GLU A 30 -4.64 -21.27 7.60
C GLU A 30 -5.45 -20.74 6.40
N ILE A 31 -4.97 -19.67 5.73
CA ILE A 31 -5.78 -18.92 4.78
C ILE A 31 -5.92 -19.66 3.45
N ARG A 32 -4.85 -20.30 2.97
CA ARG A 32 -4.91 -21.06 1.71
C ARG A 32 -5.93 -22.19 1.74
N PRO A 33 -6.01 -23.04 2.78
CA PRO A 33 -7.06 -24.05 2.89
C PRO A 33 -8.47 -23.44 2.91
N GLN A 34 -8.68 -22.37 3.67
CA GLN A 34 -9.99 -21.70 3.75
C GLN A 34 -10.44 -21.14 2.38
N LEU A 35 -9.54 -20.52 1.63
CA LEU A 35 -9.83 -20.06 0.27
C LEU A 35 -10.10 -21.23 -0.70
N GLN A 36 -9.46 -22.37 -0.50
CA GLN A 36 -9.71 -23.59 -1.27
C GLN A 36 -11.15 -24.09 -1.06
N GLU A 37 -11.63 -24.10 0.19
CA GLU A 37 -12.99 -24.50 0.53
C GLU A 37 -14.03 -23.49 0.00
N GLU A 38 -13.74 -22.18 0.06
CA GLU A 38 -14.68 -21.13 -0.34
C GLU A 38 -14.85 -21.05 -1.87
N PHE A 39 -13.78 -21.24 -2.66
CA PHE A 39 -13.80 -21.03 -4.11
C PHE A 39 -13.60 -22.32 -4.94
N GLY A 40 -13.19 -23.43 -4.32
CA GLY A 40 -13.06 -24.73 -5.00
C GLY A 40 -11.99 -24.76 -6.09
N TYR A 41 -10.82 -24.15 -5.85
CA TYR A 41 -9.72 -24.15 -6.84
C TYR A 41 -9.23 -25.54 -7.18
N ARG A 42 -8.91 -25.78 -8.45
CA ARG A 42 -8.43 -27.08 -8.94
C ARG A 42 -6.95 -27.32 -8.65
N SER A 43 -6.17 -26.26 -8.59
CA SER A 43 -4.71 -26.32 -8.40
C SER A 43 -4.26 -25.43 -7.23
N PRO A 44 -3.28 -25.88 -6.45
CA PRO A 44 -2.66 -25.03 -5.42
C PRO A 44 -2.04 -23.73 -5.94
N MET A 45 -1.78 -23.63 -7.25
CA MET A 45 -1.23 -22.44 -7.89
C MET A 45 -2.28 -21.38 -8.25
N GLU A 46 -3.58 -21.74 -8.24
CA GLU A 46 -4.67 -20.80 -8.51
C GLU A 46 -5.02 -19.91 -7.32
N HIS A 47 -4.60 -20.29 -6.11
CA HIS A 47 -4.91 -19.51 -4.92
C HIS A 47 -4.47 -18.06 -5.06
N PRO A 48 -5.35 -17.09 -4.74
CA PRO A 48 -4.99 -15.69 -4.75
C PRO A 48 -3.92 -15.42 -3.70
N ARG A 49 -2.85 -14.74 -4.13
CA ARG A 49 -1.71 -14.36 -3.28
C ARG A 49 -1.41 -12.88 -3.39
N LEU A 50 -0.74 -12.34 -2.40
CA LEU A 50 -0.19 -10.99 -2.47
C LEU A 50 1.04 -10.98 -3.37
N GLU A 51 1.08 -10.04 -4.32
CA GLU A 51 2.22 -9.85 -5.22
C GLU A 51 3.12 -8.70 -4.78
N LYS A 52 2.53 -7.57 -4.48
CA LYS A 52 3.22 -6.35 -4.04
C LYS A 52 2.28 -5.39 -3.33
N ILE A 53 2.86 -4.54 -2.50
CA ILE A 53 2.18 -3.37 -1.94
C ILE A 53 2.94 -2.13 -2.41
N THR A 54 2.22 -1.19 -3.01
CA THR A 54 2.79 0.08 -3.46
C THR A 54 2.26 1.20 -2.58
N LEU A 55 3.17 1.92 -1.93
CA LEU A 55 2.87 3.11 -1.16
C LEU A 55 3.21 4.32 -2.00
N SER A 56 2.36 5.34 -2.01
CA SER A 56 2.64 6.58 -2.73
C SER A 56 2.12 7.80 -2.00
N MET A 57 2.95 8.85 -1.97
CA MET A 57 2.60 10.17 -1.48
C MET A 57 2.67 11.18 -2.62
N GLY A 58 1.60 11.94 -2.81
CA GLY A 58 1.59 13.10 -3.70
C GLY A 58 1.94 14.36 -2.93
N VAL A 59 3.01 15.05 -3.33
CA VAL A 59 3.47 16.29 -2.71
C VAL A 59 3.35 17.41 -3.73
N GLY A 60 2.18 18.06 -3.77
CA GLY A 60 1.92 19.16 -4.72
C GLY A 60 2.78 20.41 -4.45
N GLU A 61 3.20 20.60 -3.21
CA GLU A 61 4.06 21.71 -2.74
C GLU A 61 5.52 21.56 -3.19
N ALA A 62 5.95 20.38 -3.58
CA ALA A 62 7.30 20.13 -4.08
C ALA A 62 7.70 21.00 -5.28
N LYS A 63 6.72 21.63 -5.94
CA LYS A 63 6.95 22.59 -7.04
C LYS A 63 7.63 23.88 -6.57
N THR A 64 7.32 24.32 -5.35
CA THR A 64 7.80 25.55 -4.76
C THR A 64 8.79 25.30 -3.64
N ASN A 65 8.63 24.19 -2.92
CA ASN A 65 9.47 23.81 -1.79
C ASN A 65 9.97 22.37 -1.98
N SER A 66 11.24 22.22 -2.35
CA SER A 66 11.88 20.90 -2.50
C SER A 66 12.03 20.17 -1.17
N LYS A 67 12.24 20.92 -0.06
CA LYS A 67 12.37 20.34 1.28
C LYS A 67 11.13 19.52 1.68
N ALA A 68 9.93 20.00 1.30
CA ALA A 68 8.69 19.27 1.56
C ALA A 68 8.66 17.84 0.91
N LEU A 69 9.38 17.67 -0.21
CA LEU A 69 9.52 16.36 -0.83
C LEU A 69 10.52 15.49 -0.10
N ASP A 70 11.63 16.06 0.35
CA ASP A 70 12.67 15.33 1.10
C ASP A 70 12.09 14.82 2.42
N ASP A 71 11.35 15.68 3.16
CA ASP A 71 10.64 15.29 4.39
C ASP A 71 9.62 14.15 4.13
N ALA A 72 8.87 14.23 3.02
CA ALA A 72 7.93 13.17 2.64
C ALA A 72 8.65 11.85 2.27
N MET A 73 9.84 11.94 1.67
CA MET A 73 10.66 10.76 1.37
C MET A 73 11.17 10.10 2.65
N ASP A 74 11.65 10.87 3.60
CA ASP A 74 12.15 10.36 4.87
C ASP A 74 11.02 9.69 5.65
N GLN A 75 9.86 10.33 5.77
CA GLN A 75 8.68 9.77 6.43
C GLN A 75 8.22 8.47 5.76
N LEU A 76 8.09 8.47 4.43
CA LEU A 76 7.70 7.27 3.69
C LEU A 76 8.76 6.16 3.81
N GLY A 77 10.04 6.53 3.90
CA GLY A 77 11.15 5.62 4.13
C GLY A 77 11.06 4.90 5.47
N VAL A 78 10.74 5.63 6.53
CA VAL A 78 10.53 5.09 7.89
C VAL A 78 9.35 4.12 7.90
N ILE A 79 8.20 4.50 7.32
CA ILE A 79 7.01 3.64 7.24
C ILE A 79 7.30 2.34 6.47
N ALA A 80 8.00 2.46 5.34
CA ALA A 80 8.21 1.35 4.42
C ALA A 80 9.39 0.45 4.80
N GLY A 81 10.33 0.95 5.63
CA GLY A 81 11.62 0.30 5.87
C GLY A 81 12.49 0.17 4.61
N GLN A 82 12.22 1.01 3.59
CA GLN A 82 12.92 1.01 2.31
C GLN A 82 12.92 2.41 1.72
N ARG A 83 14.05 2.82 1.11
CA ARG A 83 14.18 4.14 0.49
C ARG A 83 13.17 4.34 -0.64
N PRO A 84 12.34 5.41 -0.59
CA PRO A 84 11.37 5.71 -1.63
C PRO A 84 12.04 6.22 -2.91
N HIS A 85 11.32 6.11 -4.02
CA HIS A 85 11.71 6.66 -5.31
C HIS A 85 10.89 7.93 -5.60
N ILE A 86 11.57 8.99 -6.07
CA ILE A 86 10.91 10.24 -6.47
C ILE A 86 10.10 10.01 -7.75
N THR A 87 8.84 10.46 -7.74
CA THR A 87 8.00 10.44 -8.93
C THR A 87 8.02 11.79 -9.61
N ARG A 88 8.27 11.78 -10.93
CA ARG A 88 8.37 12.97 -11.76
C ARG A 88 7.18 13.10 -12.70
N ALA A 89 6.82 14.33 -13.05
CA ALA A 89 5.77 14.61 -14.02
C ALA A 89 6.16 14.11 -15.41
N ARG A 90 5.26 13.39 -16.08
CA ARG A 90 5.47 12.84 -17.43
C ARG A 90 5.12 13.82 -18.55
N LYS A 91 4.26 14.79 -18.27
CA LYS A 91 3.76 15.79 -19.22
C LYS A 91 3.68 17.15 -18.55
N SER A 92 3.90 18.21 -19.34
CA SER A 92 3.68 19.58 -18.89
C SER A 92 2.19 19.90 -18.94
N ILE A 93 1.65 20.47 -17.84
CA ILE A 93 0.24 20.88 -17.73
C ILE A 93 0.21 22.31 -17.16
N ALA A 94 -0.13 23.28 -18.00
CA ALA A 94 -0.12 24.69 -17.65
C ALA A 94 -1.08 25.03 -16.49
N GLN A 95 -2.28 24.43 -16.48
CA GLN A 95 -3.30 24.65 -15.43
C GLN A 95 -2.79 24.29 -14.03
N PHE A 96 -1.95 23.27 -13.91
CA PHE A 96 -1.35 22.85 -12.64
C PHE A 96 0.06 23.45 -12.42
N LYS A 97 0.53 24.33 -13.29
CA LYS A 97 1.88 24.90 -13.26
C LYS A 97 2.96 23.81 -13.18
N LEU A 98 2.76 22.73 -13.95
CA LEU A 98 3.67 21.58 -14.02
C LEU A 98 4.45 21.61 -15.33
N ARG A 99 5.76 21.34 -15.22
CA ARG A 99 6.64 21.05 -16.35
C ARG A 99 7.05 19.58 -16.31
N GLU A 100 7.30 19.00 -17.45
CA GLU A 100 7.86 17.67 -17.56
C GLU A 100 9.18 17.56 -16.76
N GLY A 101 9.38 16.41 -16.09
CA GLY A 101 10.55 16.19 -15.24
C GLY A 101 10.49 16.76 -13.83
N MET A 102 9.52 17.64 -13.51
CA MET A 102 9.36 18.16 -12.15
C MET A 102 9.00 17.06 -11.16
N SER A 103 9.63 17.08 -9.99
CA SER A 103 9.33 16.15 -8.89
C SER A 103 8.00 16.52 -8.24
N ILE A 104 7.06 15.55 -8.14
CA ILE A 104 5.70 15.79 -7.65
C ILE A 104 5.26 14.84 -6.53
N GLY A 105 6.11 13.91 -6.14
CA GLY A 105 5.81 12.96 -5.07
C GLY A 105 6.84 11.86 -4.96
N CYS A 106 6.55 10.91 -4.09
CA CYS A 106 7.39 9.74 -3.87
C CYS A 106 6.56 8.46 -3.83
N LYS A 107 7.19 7.34 -4.16
CA LYS A 107 6.58 6.00 -4.09
C LYS A 107 7.59 4.97 -3.64
N VAL A 108 7.09 3.89 -3.04
CA VAL A 108 7.87 2.69 -2.73
C VAL A 108 7.04 1.45 -3.07
N THR A 109 7.71 0.40 -3.51
CA THR A 109 7.07 -0.88 -3.80
C THR A 109 7.67 -1.94 -2.89
N LEU A 110 6.84 -2.52 -2.05
CA LEU A 110 7.21 -3.57 -1.10
C LEU A 110 6.88 -4.94 -1.69
N ARG A 111 7.80 -5.89 -1.49
CA ARG A 111 7.68 -7.30 -1.90
C ARG A 111 8.27 -8.22 -0.84
N GLY A 112 7.96 -9.52 -0.92
CA GLY A 112 8.50 -10.53 0.00
C GLY A 112 8.17 -10.24 1.46
N ASN A 113 9.07 -10.48 2.40
CA ASN A 113 8.83 -10.35 3.83
C ASN A 113 8.41 -8.93 4.24
N ARG A 114 9.05 -7.88 3.67
CA ARG A 114 8.70 -6.48 3.97
C ARG A 114 7.24 -6.15 3.63
N MET A 115 6.70 -6.75 2.58
CA MET A 115 5.29 -6.60 2.19
C MET A 115 4.36 -7.18 3.27
N TRP A 116 4.66 -8.38 3.75
CA TRP A 116 3.89 -9.05 4.79
C TRP A 116 3.93 -8.33 6.13
N GLU A 117 5.12 -7.87 6.54
CA GLU A 117 5.32 -7.09 7.76
C GLU A 117 4.58 -5.75 7.70
N PHE A 118 4.65 -5.07 6.57
CA PHE A 118 3.88 -3.83 6.38
C PHE A 118 2.38 -4.07 6.47
N LEU A 119 1.86 -5.13 5.84
CA LEU A 119 0.44 -5.46 5.90
C LEU A 119 -0.02 -5.78 7.32
N ASP A 120 0.78 -6.52 8.07
CA ASP A 120 0.50 -6.84 9.48
C ASP A 120 0.45 -5.58 10.34
N ARG A 121 1.42 -4.66 10.21
CA ARG A 121 1.39 -3.36 10.90
C ARG A 121 0.22 -2.49 10.47
N LEU A 122 -0.10 -2.48 9.18
CA LEU A 122 -1.25 -1.73 8.66
C LEU A 122 -2.56 -2.22 9.28
N SER A 123 -2.80 -3.52 9.31
CA SER A 123 -4.07 -4.09 9.79
C SER A 123 -4.19 -4.06 11.32
N SER A 124 -3.13 -4.40 12.04
CA SER A 124 -3.15 -4.56 13.50
C SER A 124 -2.90 -3.28 14.28
N VAL A 125 -2.12 -2.33 13.73
CA VAL A 125 -1.70 -1.12 14.44
C VAL A 125 -2.22 0.16 13.80
N ALA A 126 -1.98 0.37 12.50
CA ALA A 126 -2.25 1.64 11.86
C ALA A 126 -3.75 1.91 11.65
N LEU A 127 -4.50 0.93 11.13
CA LEU A 127 -5.94 1.12 10.88
C LEU A 127 -6.77 1.38 12.14
N PRO A 128 -6.56 0.67 13.27
CA PRO A 128 -7.31 0.95 14.50
C PRO A 128 -7.03 2.35 15.09
N ARG A 129 -5.88 2.96 14.80
CA ARG A 129 -5.51 4.31 15.26
C ARG A 129 -6.19 5.44 14.48
N ILE A 130 -6.85 5.13 13.37
CA ILE A 130 -7.62 6.15 12.62
C ILE A 130 -8.79 6.63 13.49
N ARG A 131 -8.93 7.95 13.62
CA ARG A 131 -10.04 8.56 14.33
C ARG A 131 -11.37 8.16 13.67
N ASP A 132 -12.36 7.75 14.48
CA ASP A 132 -13.70 7.30 14.04
C ASP A 132 -13.66 6.17 12.99
N PHE A 133 -12.71 5.24 13.14
CA PHE A 133 -12.57 4.12 12.22
C PHE A 133 -13.79 3.19 12.26
N ARG A 134 -14.44 3.04 11.11
CA ARG A 134 -15.62 2.16 10.92
C ARG A 134 -15.38 1.04 9.92
N GLY A 135 -14.12 0.75 9.64
CA GLY A 135 -13.72 -0.19 8.59
C GLY A 135 -13.36 0.49 7.26
N ILE A 136 -12.58 -0.23 6.45
CA ILE A 136 -12.13 0.23 5.13
C ILE A 136 -13.25 0.08 4.10
N ASN A 137 -13.21 0.91 3.05
CA ASN A 137 -14.23 0.91 2.02
C ASN A 137 -14.19 -0.37 1.17
N PRO A 138 -15.26 -1.17 1.09
CA PRO A 138 -15.31 -2.36 0.25
C PRO A 138 -15.27 -2.06 -1.28
N ASP A 139 -15.56 -0.83 -1.71
CA ASP A 139 -15.58 -0.41 -3.12
C ASP A 139 -14.19 0.01 -3.66
N GLY A 140 -13.11 -0.21 -2.91
CA GLY A 140 -11.74 0.16 -3.28
C GLY A 140 -11.07 -0.78 -4.28
N PHE A 141 -11.77 -1.81 -4.77
CA PHE A 141 -11.27 -2.75 -5.77
C PHE A 141 -11.34 -2.16 -7.19
N ASP A 142 -10.43 -2.60 -8.06
CA ASP A 142 -10.29 -2.11 -9.44
C ASP A 142 -11.05 -2.94 -10.49
N GLY A 143 -11.68 -4.04 -10.12
CA GLY A 143 -12.34 -5.01 -11.01
C GLY A 143 -11.45 -6.21 -11.38
N ARG A 144 -10.20 -6.25 -10.87
CA ARG A 144 -9.21 -7.31 -11.11
C ARG A 144 -8.58 -7.82 -9.81
N GLY A 145 -9.28 -7.70 -8.70
CA GLY A 145 -8.81 -8.16 -7.40
C GLY A 145 -7.75 -7.29 -6.72
N ASN A 146 -7.33 -6.16 -7.28
CA ASN A 146 -6.41 -5.25 -6.62
C ASN A 146 -7.20 -4.24 -5.77
N TYR A 147 -6.65 -3.89 -4.61
CA TYR A 147 -7.30 -3.01 -3.66
C TYR A 147 -6.53 -1.70 -3.45
N ASN A 148 -7.24 -0.57 -3.46
CA ASN A 148 -6.70 0.75 -3.23
C ASN A 148 -7.29 1.38 -1.97
N LEU A 149 -6.41 1.79 -1.07
CA LEU A 149 -6.74 2.45 0.19
C LEU A 149 -6.08 3.83 0.25
N GLY A 150 -6.87 4.87 0.48
CA GLY A 150 -6.38 6.21 0.78
C GLY A 150 -6.39 6.46 2.29
N LEU A 151 -5.24 6.75 2.86
CA LEU A 151 -5.08 7.21 4.22
C LEU A 151 -4.94 8.72 4.22
N ARG A 152 -5.63 9.41 5.12
CA ARG A 152 -5.64 10.88 5.15
C ARG A 152 -4.39 11.45 5.80
N GLU A 153 -3.83 10.73 6.77
CA GLU A 153 -2.74 11.19 7.62
C GLU A 153 -1.68 10.11 7.75
N GLN A 154 -0.40 10.49 7.68
CA GLN A 154 0.72 9.58 7.93
C GLN A 154 0.91 9.30 9.43
N THR A 155 0.36 10.13 10.31
CA THR A 155 0.50 10.04 11.78
C THR A 155 -0.13 8.79 12.41
N ILE A 156 -0.93 8.06 11.65
CA ILE A 156 -1.48 6.77 12.09
C ILE A 156 -0.39 5.70 12.31
N PHE A 157 0.76 5.86 11.68
CA PHE A 157 1.90 4.97 11.85
C PHE A 157 2.72 5.39 13.07
N PRO A 158 2.93 4.48 14.07
CA PRO A 158 3.64 4.81 15.30
C PRO A 158 5.13 5.12 15.10
N GLU A 159 5.69 4.71 13.96
CA GLU A 159 7.09 4.95 13.60
C GLU A 159 7.40 6.40 13.28
N ILE A 160 6.35 7.21 13.06
CA ILE A 160 6.50 8.64 12.74
C ILE A 160 6.36 9.47 13.99
N ASP A 161 7.37 10.25 14.28
CA ASP A 161 7.41 11.25 15.33
C ASP A 161 6.51 12.43 14.97
N TYR A 162 5.50 12.73 15.79
CA TYR A 162 4.58 13.85 15.56
C TYR A 162 5.30 15.20 15.57
N ASP A 163 6.30 15.36 16.42
CA ASP A 163 7.05 16.63 16.59
C ASP A 163 7.94 16.97 15.39
N ARG A 164 8.22 15.98 14.53
CA ARG A 164 9.05 16.15 13.32
C ARG A 164 8.24 16.38 12.04
N ILE A 165 6.92 16.50 12.17
CA ILE A 165 6.03 16.66 11.02
C ILE A 165 5.72 18.14 10.81
N ASP A 166 6.16 18.70 9.68
CA ASP A 166 5.77 20.05 9.28
C ASP A 166 4.30 20.09 8.85
N GLN A 167 3.84 19.06 8.14
CA GLN A 167 2.48 19.00 7.59
C GLN A 167 1.94 17.58 7.51
N SER A 168 0.64 17.41 7.83
CA SER A 168 -0.06 16.16 7.61
C SER A 168 -0.25 15.90 6.12
N ARG A 169 0.21 14.73 5.64
CA ARG A 169 0.13 14.32 4.23
C ARG A 169 -0.62 13.00 4.10
N GLY A 170 -1.42 12.93 3.05
CA GLY A 170 -2.12 11.69 2.70
C GLY A 170 -1.19 10.66 2.07
N LEU A 171 -1.48 9.38 2.33
CA LEU A 171 -0.76 8.23 1.81
C LEU A 171 -1.74 7.32 1.06
N ASN A 172 -1.39 6.91 -0.14
CA ASN A 172 -2.12 5.90 -0.88
C ASN A 172 -1.41 4.54 -0.76
N VAL A 173 -2.16 3.52 -0.40
CA VAL A 173 -1.73 2.12 -0.31
C VAL A 173 -2.45 1.33 -1.39
N THR A 174 -1.71 0.77 -2.34
CA THR A 174 -2.23 -0.11 -3.38
C THR A 174 -1.74 -1.52 -3.12
N ILE A 175 -2.65 -2.44 -2.86
CA ILE A 175 -2.38 -3.85 -2.65
C ILE A 175 -2.67 -4.57 -3.97
N THR A 176 -1.65 -5.15 -4.58
CA THR A 176 -1.77 -5.94 -5.80
C THR A 176 -1.80 -7.40 -5.43
N THR A 177 -2.83 -8.10 -5.92
CA THR A 177 -3.02 -9.53 -5.72
C THR A 177 -3.01 -10.27 -7.06
N SER A 178 -2.88 -11.60 -7.01
CA SER A 178 -3.04 -12.46 -8.18
C SER A 178 -4.49 -12.91 -8.39
N ALA A 179 -5.43 -12.42 -7.60
CA ALA A 179 -6.86 -12.73 -7.73
C ALA A 179 -7.39 -12.29 -9.11
N ARG A 180 -8.28 -13.09 -9.68
CA ARG A 180 -8.91 -12.79 -10.99
C ARG A 180 -10.14 -11.89 -10.84
N THR A 181 -10.83 -12.02 -9.70
CA THR A 181 -12.06 -11.28 -9.39
C THR A 181 -11.92 -10.46 -8.12
N ASP A 182 -12.74 -9.43 -7.97
CA ASP A 182 -12.79 -8.61 -6.75
C ASP A 182 -13.29 -9.41 -5.54
N GLU A 183 -14.09 -10.46 -5.77
CA GLU A 183 -14.61 -11.33 -4.72
C GLU A 183 -13.49 -12.17 -4.10
N GLU A 184 -12.66 -12.80 -4.93
CA GLU A 184 -11.47 -13.53 -4.47
C GLU A 184 -10.50 -12.61 -3.73
N GLY A 185 -10.23 -11.42 -4.29
CA GLY A 185 -9.36 -10.42 -3.66
C GLY A 185 -9.90 -9.95 -2.30
N ARG A 186 -11.22 -9.79 -2.18
CA ARG A 186 -11.89 -9.39 -0.93
C ARG A 186 -11.81 -10.50 0.11
N ALA A 187 -12.07 -11.75 -0.26
CA ALA A 187 -11.96 -12.90 0.63
C ALA A 187 -10.51 -13.01 1.15
N LEU A 188 -9.51 -12.97 0.25
CA LEU A 188 -8.10 -12.98 0.62
C LEU A 188 -7.77 -11.88 1.65
N LEU A 189 -8.14 -10.62 1.38
CA LEU A 189 -7.81 -9.51 2.26
C LEU A 189 -8.57 -9.57 3.60
N ARG A 190 -9.80 -10.11 3.60
CA ARG A 190 -10.58 -10.35 4.82
C ARG A 190 -9.90 -11.38 5.73
N HIS A 191 -9.46 -12.51 5.18
CA HIS A 191 -8.74 -13.55 5.92
C HIS A 191 -7.37 -13.05 6.42
N LEU A 192 -6.72 -12.14 5.70
CA LEU A 192 -5.49 -11.46 6.13
C LEU A 192 -5.72 -10.42 7.25
N GLY A 193 -6.98 -10.23 7.71
CA GLY A 193 -7.29 -9.37 8.84
C GLY A 193 -7.56 -7.91 8.49
N LEU A 194 -7.79 -7.58 7.22
CA LEU A 194 -8.22 -6.22 6.86
C LEU A 194 -9.70 -6.00 7.22
N PRO A 195 -10.00 -5.02 8.08
CA PRO A 195 -11.36 -4.78 8.59
C PRO A 195 -12.19 -4.02 7.56
N PHE A 196 -12.89 -4.74 6.69
CA PHE A 196 -13.85 -4.12 5.78
C PHE A 196 -15.07 -3.64 6.54
N ARG A 197 -15.58 -2.47 6.17
CA ARG A 197 -16.84 -1.96 6.69
C ARG A 197 -17.95 -2.94 6.36
N ALA A 198 -18.79 -3.27 7.35
CA ALA A 198 -20.00 -4.06 7.13
C ALA A 198 -20.83 -3.42 6.01
N GLU A 199 -21.25 -4.24 5.07
CA GLU A 199 -21.93 -3.78 3.87
C GLU A 199 -23.30 -3.22 4.23
N GLY A 200 -23.41 -1.87 4.27
CA GLY A 200 -24.68 -1.17 4.39
C GLY A 200 -25.47 -1.08 3.08
N TYR A 201 -24.95 -1.67 1.99
CA TYR A 201 -25.61 -1.64 0.69
C TYR A 201 -25.75 -3.04 0.13
N THR A 202 -26.92 -3.36 -0.41
CA THR A 202 -27.16 -4.59 -1.15
C THR A 202 -26.35 -4.61 -2.46
N ALA A 203 -26.15 -5.78 -3.06
CA ALA A 203 -25.44 -5.92 -4.34
C ALA A 203 -26.09 -5.06 -5.44
N GLU A 204 -27.42 -4.92 -5.42
CA GLU A 204 -28.20 -4.10 -6.35
C GLU A 204 -27.93 -2.60 -6.15
N GLU A 205 -27.88 -2.12 -4.92
CA GLU A 205 -27.56 -0.72 -4.61
C GLU A 205 -26.14 -0.35 -5.01
N ARG A 206 -25.18 -1.29 -4.90
CA ARG A 206 -23.81 -1.14 -5.40
C ARG A 206 -23.78 -1.02 -6.91
N ALA A 207 -24.51 -1.89 -7.62
CA ALA A 207 -24.63 -1.84 -9.06
C ALA A 207 -25.28 -0.52 -9.53
N ALA A 208 -26.32 -0.08 -8.85
CA ALA A 208 -26.98 1.20 -9.13
C ALA A 208 -26.04 2.39 -8.89
N ARG A 209 -25.26 2.38 -7.81
CA ARG A 209 -24.26 3.42 -7.50
C ARG A 209 -23.11 3.45 -8.51
N ARG A 210 -22.63 2.27 -8.97
CA ARG A 210 -21.63 2.16 -10.06
C ARG A 210 -22.18 2.73 -11.36
N ARG A 211 -23.43 2.39 -11.75
CA ARG A 211 -24.11 2.94 -12.93
C ARG A 211 -24.29 4.46 -12.86
N ARG A 212 -24.66 4.99 -11.67
CA ARG A 212 -24.81 6.44 -11.44
C ARG A 212 -23.47 7.18 -11.55
N LYS A 213 -22.39 6.59 -11.03
CA LYS A 213 -21.03 7.12 -11.12
C LYS A 213 -20.53 7.13 -12.57
N GLN A 214 -20.75 6.07 -13.32
CA GLN A 214 -20.41 5.98 -14.74
C GLN A 214 -21.19 7.00 -15.58
N ARG A 215 -22.49 7.20 -15.33
CA ARG A 215 -23.30 8.23 -16.00
C ARG A 215 -22.81 9.65 -15.70
N LYS A 216 -22.37 9.93 -14.49
CA LYS A 216 -21.84 11.25 -14.08
C LYS A 216 -20.51 11.56 -14.76
N TYR A 217 -19.62 10.59 -14.91
CA TYR A 217 -18.31 10.75 -15.56
C TYR A 217 -18.33 10.48 -17.07
N GLY A 218 -19.28 9.70 -17.57
CA GLY A 218 -19.43 9.42 -19.01
C GLY A 218 -20.03 10.58 -19.81
N ARG A 219 -20.87 11.43 -19.20
CA ARG A 219 -21.44 12.63 -19.86
C ARG A 219 -20.41 13.72 -20.14
N GLY A 220 -19.23 13.70 -19.52
CA GLY A 220 -18.16 14.69 -19.77
C GLY A 220 -17.30 14.41 -21.00
N ARG A 221 -17.40 13.23 -21.64
CA ARG A 221 -16.59 12.85 -22.81
C ARG A 221 -17.24 13.06 -24.18
N GLY A 222 -18.48 13.52 -24.22
CA GLY A 222 -19.28 13.66 -25.44
C GLY A 222 -19.48 15.08 -25.98
N ARG A 223 -18.73 16.07 -25.52
CA ARG A 223 -18.77 17.44 -26.05
C ARG A 223 -17.36 17.97 -26.28
N ARG A 224 -16.75 17.52 -27.34
CA ARG A 224 -15.72 18.25 -28.12
C ARG A 224 -15.85 17.82 -29.57
#